data_078744a5df3b076a7d94cff8902e8774
#
_entry.id   078744a5df3b076a7d94cff8902e8774
#
_cell.length_a   1.000
_cell.length_b   1.000
_cell.length_c   1.000
_cell.angle_alpha   90.00
_cell.angle_beta   90.00
_cell.angle_gamma   90.00
#
_symmetry.space_group_name_H-M   'P 1'
#
loop_
_entity.id
_entity.type
_entity.pdbx_description
1 polymer ?
#
loop_
_entity_poly.entity_id
_entity_poly.type
_entity_poly.pdbx_seq_one_letter_code
_entity_poly.pdbx_strand_id
1 'polypeptide(L)'
;MITDKVLKTLEYDKILKKLHMHCGCCVSRELADELRPKTEFDDVNAELRLTSEAETYFLRTGYSPIDDFPDIRSTLKRMNAALYLSCEELLNIAKALKAVRVAREQLTPLTAANDGDNSTDEIPCALANLACGLVAHKYIEDELNRCILSEDELFDGASPALARIRRNKRIANERVREKLNSIIRSSTYSKYLQDPLITIRNGRFVVPVKQEYRQQIPGLIHDQSGSGQTLFVEPAAVVELGNEYKKLVIEEQAEIERILTELTALVKPSANDIYTDLQTLGIIDLCFAKAKLAKEMKAVCPKTNAEGRIKIVRGRHPLIPNYSVVPIDIRLGTDFTTLIVTGPNTLSLIHI
;
A
#
# COMPACT_ATOMS: atom_id res chain seq x y z
N MET A 1 -7.80 -30.05 22.70
CA MET A 1 -8.04 -29.06 21.61
C MET A 1 -8.72 -27.84 22.23
N ILE A 2 -8.16 -26.63 22.07
CA ILE A 2 -8.76 -25.40 22.61
C ILE A 2 -9.97 -25.03 21.73
N THR A 3 -11.16 -24.98 22.36
CA THR A 3 -12.41 -24.67 21.64
C THR A 3 -12.67 -23.18 21.57
N ASP A 4 -13.45 -22.72 20.59
CA ASP A 4 -13.85 -21.30 20.45
C ASP A 4 -14.58 -20.78 21.70
N LYS A 5 -15.31 -21.65 22.40
CA LYS A 5 -15.98 -21.31 23.67
C LYS A 5 -14.96 -20.92 24.74
N VAL A 6 -13.85 -21.65 24.84
CA VAL A 6 -12.77 -21.35 25.79
C VAL A 6 -12.09 -20.02 25.44
N LEU A 7 -11.75 -19.82 24.15
CA LEU A 7 -11.13 -18.58 23.69
C LEU A 7 -12.03 -17.36 23.98
N LYS A 8 -13.33 -17.49 23.76
CA LYS A 8 -14.31 -16.43 24.06
C LYS A 8 -14.41 -16.16 25.56
N THR A 9 -14.42 -17.21 26.40
CA THR A 9 -14.45 -17.07 27.85
C THR A 9 -13.20 -16.38 28.39
N LEU A 10 -12.04 -16.63 27.78
CA LEU A 10 -10.76 -15.99 28.11
C LEU A 10 -10.58 -14.60 27.46
N GLU A 11 -11.59 -14.11 26.76
CA GLU A 11 -11.55 -12.81 26.05
C GLU A 11 -10.33 -12.69 25.08
N TYR A 12 -9.93 -13.81 24.48
CA TYR A 12 -8.78 -13.87 23.57
C TYR A 12 -8.95 -12.94 22.36
N ASP A 13 -10.17 -12.73 21.90
CA ASP A 13 -10.52 -11.79 20.83
C ASP A 13 -10.08 -10.34 21.14
N LYS A 14 -10.09 -9.95 22.42
CA LYS A 14 -9.62 -8.61 22.83
C LYS A 14 -8.09 -8.48 22.68
N ILE A 15 -7.36 -9.57 22.91
CA ILE A 15 -5.90 -9.60 22.68
C ILE A 15 -5.61 -9.56 21.18
N LEU A 16 -6.35 -10.32 20.36
CA LEU A 16 -6.21 -10.27 18.91
C LEU A 16 -6.49 -8.87 18.35
N LYS A 17 -7.51 -8.18 18.85
CA LYS A 17 -7.77 -6.77 18.46
C LYS A 17 -6.62 -5.83 18.79
N LYS A 18 -5.97 -6.00 19.94
CA LYS A 18 -4.77 -5.24 20.27
C LYS A 18 -3.62 -5.57 19.32
N LEU A 19 -3.40 -6.85 19.02
CA LEU A 19 -2.39 -7.28 18.06
C LEU A 19 -2.64 -6.71 16.67
N HIS A 20 -3.88 -6.76 16.19
CA HIS A 20 -4.31 -6.21 14.90
C HIS A 20 -3.93 -4.72 14.76
N MET A 21 -4.05 -3.91 15.82
CA MET A 21 -3.67 -2.50 15.80
C MET A 21 -2.17 -2.26 15.59
N HIS A 22 -1.32 -3.24 15.91
CA HIS A 22 0.12 -3.17 15.70
C HIS A 22 0.57 -3.69 14.34
N CYS A 23 -0.31 -4.34 13.58
CA CYS A 23 -0.02 -4.85 12.24
C CYS A 23 0.07 -3.70 11.23
N GLY A 24 1.15 -3.65 10.44
CA GLY A 24 1.40 -2.64 9.43
C GLY A 24 0.68 -2.92 8.11
N CYS A 25 0.49 -4.18 7.71
CA CYS A 25 -0.09 -4.53 6.42
C CYS A 25 -1.38 -5.35 6.54
N CYS A 26 -2.13 -5.45 5.43
CA CYS A 26 -3.38 -6.21 5.39
C CYS A 26 -3.18 -7.72 5.63
N VAL A 27 -2.08 -8.29 5.09
CA VAL A 27 -1.77 -9.73 5.26
C VAL A 27 -1.51 -10.06 6.72
N SER A 28 -0.73 -9.24 7.43
CA SER A 28 -0.48 -9.46 8.86
C SER A 28 -1.73 -9.28 9.72
N ARG A 29 -2.64 -8.36 9.34
CA ARG A 29 -3.94 -8.18 10.00
C ARG A 29 -4.81 -9.42 9.85
N GLU A 30 -4.91 -10.00 8.65
CA GLU A 30 -5.63 -11.25 8.40
C GLU A 30 -5.01 -12.40 9.23
N LEU A 31 -3.68 -12.54 9.22
CA LEU A 31 -2.99 -13.53 10.02
C LEU A 31 -3.20 -13.34 11.53
N ALA A 32 -3.30 -12.10 12.01
CA ALA A 32 -3.60 -11.81 13.41
C ALA A 32 -5.03 -12.20 13.79
N ASP A 33 -6.00 -11.94 12.91
CA ASP A 33 -7.40 -12.29 13.15
C ASP A 33 -7.64 -13.82 13.15
N GLU A 34 -6.85 -14.55 12.36
CA GLU A 34 -6.89 -16.02 12.26
C GLU A 34 -6.01 -16.74 13.30
N LEU A 35 -5.23 -15.98 14.08
CA LEU A 35 -4.25 -16.55 15.00
C LEU A 35 -4.94 -17.43 16.06
N ARG A 36 -4.46 -18.67 16.20
CA ARG A 36 -4.91 -19.65 17.19
C ARG A 36 -3.76 -20.10 18.06
N PRO A 37 -4.01 -20.42 19.35
CA PRO A 37 -3.00 -21.01 20.21
C PRO A 37 -2.50 -22.35 19.65
N LYS A 38 -1.19 -22.53 19.59
CA LYS A 38 -0.53 -23.79 19.21
C LYS A 38 -0.34 -24.68 20.44
N THR A 39 -0.32 -26.00 20.23
CA THR A 39 -0.20 -27.00 21.30
C THR A 39 1.08 -27.83 21.17
N GLU A 40 1.65 -27.93 19.96
CA GLU A 40 2.88 -28.68 19.71
C GLU A 40 4.07 -27.90 20.23
N PHE A 41 4.93 -28.55 21.02
CA PHE A 41 6.05 -27.91 21.72
C PHE A 41 7.02 -27.20 20.75
N ASP A 42 7.38 -27.85 19.66
CA ASP A 42 8.32 -27.31 18.67
C ASP A 42 7.73 -26.10 17.94
N ASP A 43 6.45 -26.16 17.58
CA ASP A 43 5.74 -25.05 16.92
C ASP A 43 5.64 -23.81 17.82
N VAL A 44 5.35 -24.05 19.11
CA VAL A 44 5.29 -22.96 20.11
C VAL A 44 6.66 -22.27 20.25
N ASN A 45 7.74 -23.08 20.37
CA ASN A 45 9.09 -22.52 20.53
C ASN A 45 9.57 -21.81 19.25
N ALA A 46 9.23 -22.30 18.07
CA ALA A 46 9.54 -21.64 16.80
C ALA A 46 8.90 -20.24 16.73
N GLU A 47 7.61 -20.13 17.08
CA GLU A 47 6.89 -18.83 17.09
C GLU A 47 7.41 -17.88 18.17
N LEU A 48 7.71 -18.39 19.36
CA LEU A 48 8.31 -17.58 20.44
C LEU A 48 9.68 -17.05 20.04
N ARG A 49 10.47 -17.87 19.35
CA ARG A 49 11.79 -17.46 18.84
C ARG A 49 11.66 -16.32 17.82
N LEU A 50 10.80 -16.44 16.81
CA LEU A 50 10.56 -15.37 15.84
C LEU A 50 10.14 -14.08 16.51
N THR A 51 9.25 -14.15 17.51
CA THR A 51 8.80 -12.97 18.26
C THR A 51 9.94 -12.34 19.08
N SER A 52 10.77 -13.15 19.75
CA SER A 52 11.92 -12.67 20.52
C SER A 52 13.00 -12.04 19.65
N GLU A 53 13.26 -12.60 18.47
CA GLU A 53 14.18 -12.04 17.48
C GLU A 53 13.67 -10.67 16.97
N ALA A 54 12.37 -10.57 16.66
CA ALA A 54 11.73 -9.30 16.26
C ALA A 54 11.76 -8.26 17.40
N GLU A 55 11.53 -8.68 18.66
CA GLU A 55 11.66 -7.81 19.84
C GLU A 55 13.09 -7.29 20.00
N THR A 56 14.08 -8.16 19.88
CA THR A 56 15.49 -7.79 19.98
C THR A 56 15.87 -6.77 18.91
N TYR A 57 15.44 -6.99 17.67
CA TYR A 57 15.64 -6.04 16.58
C TYR A 57 14.97 -4.69 16.89
N PHE A 58 13.69 -4.72 17.28
CA PHE A 58 12.91 -3.52 17.59
C PHE A 58 13.49 -2.71 18.77
N LEU A 59 14.04 -3.38 19.79
CA LEU A 59 14.70 -2.71 20.91
C LEU A 59 16.03 -2.05 20.50
N ARG A 60 16.76 -2.63 19.55
CA ARG A 60 18.02 -2.08 19.04
C ARG A 60 17.83 -0.91 18.09
N THR A 61 16.86 -1.01 17.19
CA THR A 61 16.66 -0.04 16.08
C THR A 61 15.62 1.02 16.40
N GLY A 62 14.64 0.71 17.26
CA GLY A 62 13.51 1.57 17.59
C GLY A 62 12.36 1.53 16.59
N TYR A 63 12.49 0.82 15.47
CA TYR A 63 11.47 0.74 14.41
C TYR A 63 11.34 -0.68 13.83
N SER A 64 10.24 -0.90 13.09
CA SER A 64 10.02 -2.11 12.28
C SER A 64 10.63 -1.89 10.89
N PRO A 65 11.28 -2.90 10.27
CA PRO A 65 11.82 -2.78 8.92
C PRO A 65 10.74 -2.81 7.83
N ILE A 66 9.47 -2.93 8.21
CA ILE A 66 8.34 -3.01 7.29
C ILE A 66 7.50 -1.74 7.47
N ASP A 67 7.44 -0.95 6.42
CA ASP A 67 6.51 0.17 6.28
C ASP A 67 5.15 -0.34 5.80
N ASP A 68 4.09 0.48 6.01
CA ASP A 68 2.77 0.20 5.45
C ASP A 68 2.84 0.19 3.90
N PHE A 69 2.23 -0.82 3.30
CA PHE A 69 2.12 -0.95 1.85
C PHE A 69 0.72 -1.40 1.46
N PRO A 70 0.24 -0.98 0.27
CA PRO A 70 -1.11 -1.30 -0.17
C PRO A 70 -1.28 -2.79 -0.49
N ASP A 71 -2.51 -3.28 -0.32
CA ASP A 71 -2.85 -4.64 -0.75
C ASP A 71 -2.96 -4.73 -2.28
N ILE A 72 -2.00 -5.39 -2.88
CA ILE A 72 -1.94 -5.58 -4.34
C ILE A 72 -2.34 -7.00 -4.79
N ARG A 73 -2.77 -7.87 -3.88
CA ARG A 73 -3.11 -9.28 -4.20
C ARG A 73 -4.23 -9.40 -5.23
N SER A 74 -5.24 -8.54 -5.15
CA SER A 74 -6.33 -8.46 -6.14
C SER A 74 -5.81 -8.00 -7.50
N THR A 75 -4.93 -7.03 -7.54
CA THR A 75 -4.28 -6.50 -8.74
C THR A 75 -3.44 -7.58 -9.42
N LEU A 76 -2.60 -8.31 -8.66
CA LEU A 76 -1.80 -9.43 -9.20
C LEU A 76 -2.67 -10.53 -9.81
N LYS A 77 -3.79 -10.89 -9.17
CA LYS A 77 -4.74 -11.89 -9.72
C LYS A 77 -5.39 -11.40 -11.02
N ARG A 78 -5.79 -10.13 -11.08
CA ARG A 78 -6.45 -9.52 -12.23
C ARG A 78 -5.50 -9.27 -13.41
N MET A 79 -4.21 -9.10 -13.15
CA MET A 79 -3.17 -8.81 -14.16
C MET A 79 -3.19 -9.78 -15.35
N ASN A 80 -3.53 -11.06 -15.12
CA ASN A 80 -3.59 -12.04 -16.20
C ASN A 80 -4.72 -11.80 -17.19
N ALA A 81 -5.82 -11.16 -16.77
CA ALA A 81 -7.00 -10.87 -17.59
C ALA A 81 -7.02 -9.42 -18.08
N ALA A 82 -6.26 -8.52 -17.47
CA ALA A 82 -6.19 -7.13 -17.86
C ALA A 82 -5.27 -6.91 -19.07
N LEU A 83 -5.62 -5.96 -19.93
CA LEU A 83 -4.75 -5.53 -21.03
C LEU A 83 -3.55 -4.78 -20.47
N TYR A 84 -3.79 -3.86 -19.55
CA TYR A 84 -2.78 -3.14 -18.78
C TYR A 84 -3.33 -2.73 -17.39
N LEU A 85 -2.43 -2.39 -16.48
CA LEU A 85 -2.74 -1.83 -15.16
C LEU A 85 -2.67 -0.31 -15.21
N SER A 86 -3.42 0.36 -14.33
CA SER A 86 -3.36 1.83 -14.18
C SER A 86 -2.02 2.29 -13.56
N CYS A 87 -1.74 3.59 -13.65
CA CYS A 87 -0.60 4.20 -12.96
C CYS A 87 -0.65 3.93 -11.45
N GLU A 88 -1.81 4.10 -10.82
CA GLU A 88 -2.04 3.82 -9.40
C GLU A 88 -1.68 2.38 -9.04
N GLU A 89 -2.17 1.40 -9.80
CA GLU A 89 -1.92 -0.01 -9.54
C GLU A 89 -0.45 -0.38 -9.67
N LEU A 90 0.22 0.12 -10.70
CA LEU A 90 1.66 -0.10 -10.91
C LEU A 90 2.50 0.60 -9.83
N LEU A 91 2.10 1.80 -9.40
CA LEU A 91 2.76 2.51 -8.31
C LEU A 91 2.60 1.77 -6.98
N ASN A 92 1.43 1.18 -6.73
CA ASN A 92 1.18 0.36 -5.56
C ASN A 92 2.03 -0.92 -5.57
N ILE A 93 2.25 -1.52 -6.74
CA ILE A 93 3.21 -2.63 -6.90
C ILE A 93 4.64 -2.16 -6.58
N ALA A 94 5.06 -1.00 -7.09
CA ALA A 94 6.39 -0.45 -6.77
C ALA A 94 6.60 -0.22 -5.27
N LYS A 95 5.58 0.30 -4.56
CA LYS A 95 5.60 0.47 -3.09
C LYS A 95 5.76 -0.87 -2.37
N ALA A 96 5.04 -1.90 -2.80
CA ALA A 96 5.14 -3.24 -2.22
C ALA A 96 6.52 -3.87 -2.48
N LEU A 97 7.06 -3.75 -3.70
CA LEU A 97 8.42 -4.23 -4.05
C LEU A 97 9.49 -3.54 -3.21
N LYS A 98 9.35 -2.24 -2.99
CA LYS A 98 10.24 -1.48 -2.09
C LYS A 98 10.19 -2.03 -0.67
N ALA A 99 8.99 -2.31 -0.13
CA ALA A 99 8.84 -2.87 1.21
C ALA A 99 9.52 -4.24 1.33
N VAL A 100 9.35 -5.12 0.34
CA VAL A 100 10.04 -6.43 0.27
C VAL A 100 11.56 -6.25 0.26
N ARG A 101 12.08 -5.38 -0.60
CA ARG A 101 13.52 -5.13 -0.71
C ARG A 101 14.11 -4.58 0.58
N VAL A 102 13.47 -3.57 1.18
CA VAL A 102 13.93 -2.94 2.43
C VAL A 102 13.93 -3.96 3.58
N ALA A 103 12.86 -4.75 3.72
CA ALA A 103 12.80 -5.79 4.74
C ALA A 103 13.94 -6.81 4.57
N ARG A 104 14.21 -7.27 3.34
CA ARG A 104 15.32 -8.17 3.03
C ARG A 104 16.66 -7.54 3.39
N GLU A 105 16.94 -6.32 2.93
CA GLU A 105 18.20 -5.63 3.14
C GLU A 105 18.49 -5.38 4.64
N GLN A 106 17.47 -5.11 5.43
CA GLN A 106 17.63 -4.80 6.86
C GLN A 106 17.70 -6.04 7.74
N LEU A 107 17.04 -7.13 7.37
CA LEU A 107 16.99 -8.34 8.18
C LEU A 107 18.06 -9.37 7.82
N THR A 108 18.54 -9.42 6.58
CA THR A 108 19.58 -10.36 6.14
C THR A 108 20.93 -10.18 6.89
N PRO A 109 21.42 -8.94 7.18
CA PRO A 109 22.67 -8.75 7.91
C PRO A 109 22.68 -9.29 9.36
N LEU A 110 21.51 -9.68 9.90
CA LEU A 110 21.43 -10.27 11.25
C LEU A 110 22.18 -11.61 11.35
N THR A 111 22.43 -12.28 10.20
CA THR A 111 23.24 -13.50 10.17
C THR A 111 24.74 -13.24 10.28
N ALA A 112 25.21 -12.05 9.91
CA ALA A 112 26.64 -11.70 9.87
C ALA A 112 27.17 -11.04 11.15
N ALA A 113 26.32 -10.65 12.09
CA ALA A 113 26.72 -9.86 13.26
C ALA A 113 27.32 -10.69 14.44
N ASN A 114 27.50 -12.01 14.28
CA ASN A 114 28.11 -12.88 15.30
C ASN A 114 29.61 -13.15 15.07
N ASP A 115 30.28 -12.37 14.21
CA ASP A 115 31.70 -12.57 13.86
C ASP A 115 32.71 -12.18 14.95
N GLY A 116 32.31 -12.12 16.21
CA GLY A 116 33.21 -11.70 17.33
C GLY A 116 33.54 -12.75 18.38
N ASP A 117 32.89 -13.89 18.40
CA ASP A 117 33.16 -14.95 19.40
C ASP A 117 33.29 -16.30 18.70
N ASN A 118 34.43 -16.98 18.89
CA ASN A 118 34.80 -18.27 18.32
C ASN A 118 33.94 -19.46 18.86
N SER A 119 32.63 -19.28 19.01
CA SER A 119 31.73 -20.39 19.32
C SER A 119 31.09 -20.89 18.02
N THR A 120 31.43 -22.11 17.65
CA THR A 120 31.06 -22.86 16.43
C THR A 120 29.56 -23.25 16.31
N ASP A 121 28.68 -22.61 17.05
CA ASP A 121 27.22 -22.81 16.97
C ASP A 121 26.55 -21.52 16.46
N GLU A 122 26.71 -21.24 15.17
CA GLU A 122 25.87 -20.27 14.46
C GLU A 122 24.42 -20.78 14.47
N ILE A 123 23.63 -20.31 15.43
CA ILE A 123 22.20 -20.54 15.41
C ILE A 123 21.60 -19.59 14.35
N PRO A 124 21.16 -20.09 13.19
CA PRO A 124 20.61 -19.22 12.16
C PRO A 124 19.47 -18.41 12.77
N CYS A 125 19.47 -17.09 12.57
CA CYS A 125 18.38 -16.21 12.97
C CYS A 125 17.15 -16.59 12.15
N ALA A 126 16.09 -17.07 12.79
CA ALA A 126 14.89 -17.54 12.10
C ALA A 126 14.21 -16.43 11.30
N LEU A 127 14.24 -15.19 11.83
CA LEU A 127 13.71 -14.01 11.15
C LEU A 127 14.55 -13.66 9.91
N ALA A 128 15.88 -13.76 9.99
CA ALA A 128 16.75 -13.54 8.84
C ALA A 128 16.57 -14.62 7.76
N ASN A 129 16.32 -15.87 8.14
CA ASN A 129 16.03 -16.93 7.20
C ASN A 129 14.73 -16.66 6.41
N LEU A 130 13.68 -16.14 7.06
CA LEU A 130 12.46 -15.68 6.36
C LEU A 130 12.77 -14.57 5.38
N ALA A 131 13.56 -13.58 5.81
CA ALA A 131 13.94 -12.46 4.96
C ALA A 131 14.83 -12.85 3.78
N CYS A 132 15.70 -13.84 3.93
CA CYS A 132 16.52 -14.38 2.83
C CYS A 132 15.68 -15.01 1.73
N GLY A 133 14.48 -15.52 2.05
CA GLY A 133 13.53 -16.06 1.08
C GLY A 133 12.85 -15.01 0.21
N LEU A 134 12.87 -13.74 0.60
CA LEU A 134 12.29 -12.65 -0.17
C LEU A 134 13.10 -12.37 -1.44
N VAL A 135 12.43 -12.09 -2.55
CA VAL A 135 13.05 -11.79 -3.85
C VAL A 135 12.98 -10.30 -4.14
N ALA A 136 14.14 -9.64 -4.19
CA ALA A 136 14.20 -8.21 -4.49
C ALA A 136 14.11 -7.97 -6.01
N HIS A 137 12.96 -7.53 -6.50
CA HIS A 137 12.74 -7.16 -7.92
C HIS A 137 13.12 -5.69 -8.18
N LYS A 138 14.36 -5.30 -7.84
CA LYS A 138 14.80 -3.91 -7.92
C LYS A 138 14.68 -3.31 -9.32
N TYR A 139 14.96 -4.07 -10.37
CA TYR A 139 14.82 -3.59 -11.74
C TYR A 139 13.37 -3.20 -12.07
N ILE A 140 12.38 -3.98 -11.62
CA ILE A 140 10.95 -3.67 -11.80
C ILE A 140 10.58 -2.42 -10.99
N GLU A 141 11.00 -2.36 -9.71
CA GLU A 141 10.78 -1.20 -8.83
C GLU A 141 11.32 0.09 -9.46
N ASP A 142 12.58 0.07 -9.93
CA ASP A 142 13.25 1.23 -10.53
C ASP A 142 12.54 1.68 -11.82
N GLU A 143 12.13 0.74 -12.68
CA GLU A 143 11.47 1.06 -13.94
C GLU A 143 10.07 1.63 -13.75
N LEU A 144 9.29 1.08 -12.80
CA LEU A 144 7.99 1.63 -12.44
C LEU A 144 8.13 3.06 -11.90
N ASN A 145 9.05 3.29 -10.97
CA ASN A 145 9.31 4.62 -10.39
C ASN A 145 9.89 5.61 -11.41
N ARG A 146 10.63 5.15 -12.41
CA ARG A 146 11.14 5.97 -13.51
C ARG A 146 10.03 6.46 -14.43
N CYS A 147 9.03 5.62 -14.70
CA CYS A 147 7.99 5.91 -15.68
C CYS A 147 6.75 6.60 -15.10
N ILE A 148 6.43 6.37 -13.82
CA ILE A 148 5.20 6.83 -13.18
C ILE A 148 5.50 7.99 -12.25
N LEU A 149 4.86 9.14 -12.51
CA LEU A 149 5.02 10.35 -11.70
C LEU A 149 4.02 10.38 -10.53
N SER A 150 2.78 10.01 -10.78
CA SER A 150 1.69 10.01 -9.80
C SER A 150 0.65 8.92 -10.13
N GLU A 151 -0.38 8.80 -9.29
CA GLU A 151 -1.47 7.83 -9.48
C GLU A 151 -2.20 7.98 -10.82
N ASP A 152 -2.19 9.19 -11.40
CA ASP A 152 -2.90 9.51 -12.64
C ASP A 152 -1.97 9.87 -13.81
N GLU A 153 -0.65 9.99 -13.58
CA GLU A 153 0.23 10.58 -14.57
C GLU A 153 1.55 9.83 -14.74
N LEU A 154 1.91 9.58 -16.01
CA LEU A 154 3.24 9.13 -16.42
C LEU A 154 4.21 10.31 -16.53
N PHE A 155 5.47 10.08 -16.15
CA PHE A 155 6.55 11.04 -16.35
C PHE A 155 6.79 11.30 -17.85
N ASP A 156 7.03 12.56 -18.24
CA ASP A 156 7.31 12.93 -19.65
C ASP A 156 8.45 12.09 -20.26
N GLY A 157 9.46 11.78 -19.46
CA GLY A 157 10.61 10.98 -19.84
C GLY A 157 10.37 9.45 -19.79
N ALA A 158 9.15 8.97 -19.54
CA ALA A 158 8.84 7.55 -19.60
C ALA A 158 9.14 6.95 -20.97
N SER A 159 8.90 7.73 -22.05
CA SER A 159 9.42 7.41 -23.39
C SER A 159 9.80 8.67 -24.17
N PRO A 160 10.76 8.57 -25.12
CA PRO A 160 11.07 9.69 -26.02
C PRO A 160 9.86 10.12 -26.88
N ALA A 161 8.98 9.18 -27.21
CA ALA A 161 7.79 9.45 -28.00
C ALA A 161 6.80 10.30 -27.17
N LEU A 162 6.52 9.93 -25.91
CA LEU A 162 5.63 10.67 -25.03
C LEU A 162 6.13 12.11 -24.81
N ALA A 163 7.41 12.28 -24.52
CA ALA A 163 8.02 13.61 -24.36
C ALA A 163 7.83 14.49 -25.61
N ARG A 164 8.05 13.91 -26.81
CA ARG A 164 7.86 14.60 -28.09
C ARG A 164 6.38 14.96 -28.31
N ILE A 165 5.47 14.02 -28.09
CA ILE A 165 4.02 14.24 -28.27
C ILE A 165 3.52 15.34 -27.34
N ARG A 166 3.86 15.29 -26.06
CA ARG A 166 3.48 16.30 -25.07
C ARG A 166 4.04 17.68 -25.40
N ARG A 167 5.31 17.76 -25.86
CA ARG A 167 5.88 19.00 -26.32
C ARG A 167 5.13 19.57 -27.53
N ASN A 168 4.83 18.74 -28.54
CA ASN A 168 4.10 19.17 -29.72
C ASN A 168 2.66 19.57 -29.36
N LYS A 169 2.02 18.86 -28.45
CA LYS A 169 0.68 19.19 -27.96
C LYS A 169 0.64 20.58 -27.28
N ARG A 170 1.69 20.93 -26.48
CA ARG A 170 1.81 22.27 -25.91
C ARG A 170 1.94 23.34 -26.97
N ILE A 171 2.81 23.12 -27.97
CA ILE A 171 3.00 24.06 -29.08
C ILE A 171 1.71 24.23 -29.89
N ALA A 172 1.00 23.13 -30.20
CA ALA A 172 -0.26 23.18 -30.92
C ALA A 172 -1.34 23.95 -30.12
N ASN A 173 -1.42 23.70 -28.81
CA ASN A 173 -2.33 24.42 -27.91
C ASN A 173 -2.05 25.95 -27.90
N GLU A 174 -0.78 26.33 -27.83
CA GLU A 174 -0.38 27.74 -27.88
C GLU A 174 -0.77 28.39 -29.21
N ARG A 175 -0.50 27.76 -30.36
CA ARG A 175 -0.89 28.25 -31.68
C ARG A 175 -2.40 28.43 -31.83
N VAL A 176 -3.20 27.47 -31.33
CA VAL A 176 -4.67 27.59 -31.31
C VAL A 176 -5.08 28.82 -30.49
N ARG A 177 -4.53 28.96 -29.27
CA ARG A 177 -4.86 30.09 -28.38
C ARG A 177 -4.44 31.43 -28.94
N GLU A 178 -3.26 31.55 -29.53
CA GLU A 178 -2.79 32.77 -30.18
C GLU A 178 -3.72 33.19 -31.31
N LYS A 179 -4.12 32.23 -32.17
CA LYS A 179 -5.04 32.49 -33.28
C LYS A 179 -6.41 32.93 -32.79
N LEU A 180 -6.96 32.27 -31.78
CA LEU A 180 -8.24 32.67 -31.16
C LEU A 180 -8.15 34.01 -30.46
N ASN A 181 -7.07 34.29 -29.74
CA ASN A 181 -6.84 35.61 -29.14
C ASN A 181 -6.78 36.74 -30.19
N SER A 182 -6.17 36.48 -31.35
CA SER A 182 -6.17 37.45 -32.46
C SER A 182 -7.60 37.76 -32.98
N ILE A 183 -8.48 36.75 -32.99
CA ILE A 183 -9.91 36.90 -33.39
C ILE A 183 -10.66 37.66 -32.28
N ILE A 184 -10.51 37.34 -31.03
CA ILE A 184 -11.18 37.97 -29.87
C ILE A 184 -10.81 39.44 -29.77
N ARG A 185 -9.54 39.80 -30.02
CA ARG A 185 -9.03 41.17 -29.94
C ARG A 185 -9.28 42.01 -31.19
N SER A 186 -9.77 41.38 -32.27
CA SER A 186 -10.09 42.09 -33.50
C SER A 186 -11.29 42.99 -33.32
N SER A 187 -11.15 44.27 -33.65
CA SER A 187 -12.24 45.26 -33.63
C SER A 187 -13.43 44.86 -34.51
N THR A 188 -13.18 44.08 -35.54
CA THR A 188 -14.19 43.55 -36.45
C THR A 188 -15.05 42.47 -35.80
N TYR A 189 -14.43 41.51 -35.07
CA TYR A 189 -15.11 40.35 -34.54
C TYR A 189 -15.57 40.51 -33.08
N SER A 190 -14.94 41.38 -32.28
CA SER A 190 -15.24 41.52 -30.83
C SER A 190 -16.71 41.89 -30.58
N LYS A 191 -17.36 42.69 -31.44
CA LYS A 191 -18.78 43.10 -31.31
C LYS A 191 -19.77 41.94 -31.53
N TYR A 192 -19.34 40.85 -32.19
CA TYR A 192 -20.16 39.67 -32.47
C TYR A 192 -20.07 38.63 -31.35
N LEU A 193 -19.06 38.72 -30.47
CA LEU A 193 -18.88 37.80 -29.35
C LEU A 193 -19.82 38.19 -28.20
N GLN A 194 -20.34 37.15 -27.53
CA GLN A 194 -21.07 37.35 -26.27
C GLN A 194 -20.12 37.79 -25.15
N ASP A 195 -18.97 37.07 -25.05
CA ASP A 195 -17.88 37.34 -24.14
C ASP A 195 -16.53 37.17 -24.86
N PRO A 196 -15.51 38.01 -24.58
CA PRO A 196 -14.19 37.90 -25.22
C PRO A 196 -13.32 36.84 -24.54
N LEU A 197 -13.78 35.58 -24.52
CA LEU A 197 -13.09 34.46 -23.88
C LEU A 197 -13.02 33.23 -24.78
N ILE A 198 -12.01 32.40 -24.54
CA ILE A 198 -11.85 31.09 -25.19
C ILE A 198 -12.39 30.03 -24.25
N THR A 199 -13.25 29.16 -24.75
CA THR A 199 -13.76 27.98 -24.00
C THR A 199 -13.48 26.71 -24.75
N ILE A 200 -13.64 25.58 -24.05
CA ILE A 200 -13.58 24.25 -24.67
C ILE A 200 -14.98 23.61 -24.60
N ARG A 201 -15.49 23.17 -25.74
CA ARG A 201 -16.73 22.39 -25.84
C ARG A 201 -16.48 21.15 -26.68
N ASN A 202 -16.86 19.99 -26.18
CA ASN A 202 -16.66 18.70 -26.85
C ASN A 202 -15.19 18.47 -27.32
N GLY A 203 -14.22 18.93 -26.49
CA GLY A 203 -12.79 18.83 -26.82
C GLY A 203 -12.31 19.77 -27.93
N ARG A 204 -13.08 20.81 -28.27
CA ARG A 204 -12.77 21.83 -29.28
C ARG A 204 -12.66 23.21 -28.65
N PHE A 205 -11.74 24.00 -29.18
CA PHE A 205 -11.57 25.40 -28.78
C PHE A 205 -12.59 26.27 -29.52
N VAL A 206 -13.44 26.93 -28.77
CA VAL A 206 -14.56 27.70 -29.31
C VAL A 206 -14.61 29.09 -28.69
N VAL A 207 -15.28 30.01 -29.42
CA VAL A 207 -15.63 31.36 -28.94
C VAL A 207 -17.14 31.47 -28.81
N PRO A 208 -17.66 32.14 -27.75
CA PRO A 208 -19.10 32.37 -27.62
C PRO A 208 -19.54 33.50 -28.51
N VAL A 209 -20.39 33.21 -29.48
CA VAL A 209 -20.93 34.14 -30.50
C VAL A 209 -22.41 34.37 -30.22
N LYS A 210 -22.87 35.63 -30.29
CA LYS A 210 -24.30 35.97 -30.21
C LYS A 210 -25.04 35.36 -31.39
N GLN A 211 -26.19 34.75 -31.17
CA GLN A 211 -26.93 34.02 -32.19
C GLN A 211 -27.27 34.86 -33.43
N GLU A 212 -27.57 36.15 -33.23
CA GLU A 212 -27.86 37.10 -34.28
C GLU A 212 -26.70 37.37 -35.24
N TYR A 213 -25.46 37.15 -34.82
CA TYR A 213 -24.22 37.33 -35.61
C TYR A 213 -23.58 36.05 -36.08
N ARG A 214 -24.32 34.93 -36.09
CA ARG A 214 -23.82 33.61 -36.52
C ARG A 214 -23.11 33.64 -37.89
N GLN A 215 -23.66 34.40 -38.85
CA GLN A 215 -23.11 34.46 -40.20
C GLN A 215 -21.84 35.31 -40.32
N GLN A 216 -21.52 36.12 -39.32
CA GLN A 216 -20.36 37.03 -39.33
C GLN A 216 -19.06 36.36 -38.89
N ILE A 217 -19.12 35.21 -38.20
CA ILE A 217 -17.98 34.39 -37.83
C ILE A 217 -18.11 33.02 -38.48
N PRO A 218 -17.48 32.83 -39.66
CA PRO A 218 -17.50 31.53 -40.33
C PRO A 218 -16.81 30.48 -39.51
N GLY A 219 -17.46 29.33 -39.28
CA GLY A 219 -16.92 28.26 -38.44
C GLY A 219 -17.93 27.16 -38.14
N LEU A 220 -17.53 26.21 -37.33
CA LEU A 220 -18.33 25.06 -36.90
C LEU A 220 -18.97 25.35 -35.53
N ILE A 221 -20.28 25.10 -35.42
CA ILE A 221 -20.97 25.20 -34.11
C ILE A 221 -20.81 23.86 -33.41
N HIS A 222 -20.28 23.91 -32.20
CA HIS A 222 -20.06 22.70 -31.34
C HIS A 222 -21.06 22.61 -30.20
N ASP A 223 -21.66 23.74 -29.80
CA ASP A 223 -22.61 23.77 -28.68
C ASP A 223 -23.46 25.05 -28.75
N GLN A 224 -24.54 25.09 -27.94
CA GLN A 224 -25.44 26.23 -27.81
C GLN A 224 -25.77 26.40 -26.30
N SER A 225 -25.92 27.68 -25.86
CA SER A 225 -26.37 27.95 -24.46
C SER A 225 -27.80 27.47 -24.26
N GLY A 226 -28.16 27.13 -23.01
CA GLY A 226 -29.51 26.64 -22.67
C GLY A 226 -30.64 27.63 -23.03
N SER A 227 -30.35 28.95 -23.12
CA SER A 227 -31.30 29.99 -23.61
C SER A 227 -31.32 30.13 -25.10
N GLY A 228 -30.44 29.46 -25.84
CA GLY A 228 -30.29 29.59 -27.28
C GLY A 228 -29.64 30.89 -27.79
N GLN A 229 -29.33 31.82 -26.93
CA GLN A 229 -28.82 33.16 -27.29
C GLN A 229 -27.32 33.17 -27.64
N THR A 230 -26.55 32.16 -27.26
CA THR A 230 -25.12 32.07 -27.50
C THR A 230 -24.76 30.78 -28.17
N LEU A 231 -24.01 30.87 -29.27
CA LEU A 231 -23.49 29.75 -30.04
C LEU A 231 -22.00 29.60 -29.74
N PHE A 232 -21.54 28.40 -29.45
CA PHE A 232 -20.11 28.10 -29.25
C PHE A 232 -19.53 27.67 -30.62
N VAL A 233 -18.81 28.61 -31.24
CA VAL A 233 -18.30 28.45 -32.60
C VAL A 233 -16.81 28.21 -32.60
N GLU A 234 -16.34 27.17 -33.31
CA GLU A 234 -14.94 27.01 -33.68
C GLU A 234 -14.73 27.78 -35.01
N PRO A 235 -13.97 28.90 -34.99
CA PRO A 235 -13.77 29.69 -36.23
C PRO A 235 -13.05 28.87 -37.29
N ALA A 236 -13.41 29.00 -38.55
CA ALA A 236 -12.83 28.28 -39.70
C ALA A 236 -11.29 28.39 -39.73
N ALA A 237 -10.74 29.56 -39.33
CA ALA A 237 -9.30 29.80 -39.27
C ALA A 237 -8.55 29.00 -38.18
N VAL A 238 -9.27 28.28 -37.32
CA VAL A 238 -8.70 27.51 -36.20
C VAL A 238 -8.94 26.00 -36.33
N VAL A 239 -9.84 25.58 -37.22
CA VAL A 239 -10.25 24.18 -37.39
C VAL A 239 -9.07 23.24 -37.65
N GLU A 240 -8.15 23.62 -38.53
CA GLU A 240 -6.96 22.80 -38.84
C GLU A 240 -6.04 22.66 -37.64
N LEU A 241 -5.77 23.79 -36.96
CA LEU A 241 -4.94 23.80 -35.69
C LEU A 241 -5.61 22.97 -34.59
N GLY A 242 -6.95 23.06 -34.46
CA GLY A 242 -7.73 22.26 -33.54
C GLY A 242 -7.69 20.76 -33.87
N ASN A 243 -7.67 20.41 -35.17
CA ASN A 243 -7.51 19.03 -35.63
C ASN A 243 -6.12 18.49 -35.32
N GLU A 244 -5.06 19.28 -35.53
CA GLU A 244 -3.68 18.92 -35.15
C GLU A 244 -3.58 18.67 -33.65
N TYR A 245 -4.11 19.57 -32.82
CA TYR A 245 -4.14 19.38 -31.37
C TYR A 245 -4.87 18.10 -30.96
N LYS A 246 -6.06 17.86 -31.52
CA LYS A 246 -6.86 16.66 -31.23
C LYS A 246 -6.15 15.37 -31.63
N LYS A 247 -5.45 15.37 -32.75
CA LYS A 247 -4.61 14.25 -33.19
C LYS A 247 -3.53 13.94 -32.16
N LEU A 248 -2.84 14.96 -31.66
CA LEU A 248 -1.80 14.81 -30.64
C LEU A 248 -2.35 14.30 -29.28
N VAL A 249 -3.58 14.68 -28.91
CA VAL A 249 -4.28 14.12 -27.74
C VAL A 249 -4.52 12.62 -27.90
N ILE A 250 -4.95 12.18 -29.08
CA ILE A 250 -5.18 10.75 -29.37
C ILE A 250 -3.85 9.98 -29.39
N GLU A 251 -2.81 10.56 -30.00
CA GLU A 251 -1.47 9.96 -30.04
C GLU A 251 -0.88 9.83 -28.62
N GLU A 252 -1.08 10.84 -27.76
CA GLU A 252 -0.67 10.78 -26.36
C GLU A 252 -1.36 9.65 -25.61
N GLN A 253 -2.68 9.51 -25.77
CA GLN A 253 -3.43 8.45 -25.10
C GLN A 253 -2.96 7.05 -25.57
N ALA A 254 -2.75 6.88 -26.86
CA ALA A 254 -2.25 5.62 -27.42
C ALA A 254 -0.84 5.28 -26.91
N GLU A 255 0.04 6.29 -26.77
CA GLU A 255 1.39 6.09 -26.24
C GLU A 255 1.36 5.78 -24.73
N ILE A 256 0.49 6.42 -23.95
CA ILE A 256 0.26 6.10 -22.53
C ILE A 256 -0.17 4.63 -22.39
N GLU A 257 -1.16 4.19 -23.14
CA GLU A 257 -1.64 2.80 -23.11
C GLU A 257 -0.54 1.80 -23.52
N ARG A 258 0.29 2.16 -24.50
CA ARG A 258 1.43 1.34 -24.89
C ARG A 258 2.45 1.19 -23.74
N ILE A 259 2.80 2.29 -23.08
CA ILE A 259 3.74 2.28 -21.94
C ILE A 259 3.18 1.45 -20.78
N LEU A 260 1.92 1.67 -20.42
CA LEU A 260 1.26 0.91 -19.34
C LEU A 260 1.22 -0.60 -19.67
N THR A 261 0.98 -0.95 -20.94
CA THR A 261 1.02 -2.34 -21.40
C THR A 261 2.42 -2.95 -21.23
N GLU A 262 3.47 -2.22 -21.61
CA GLU A 262 4.86 -2.67 -21.45
C GLU A 262 5.24 -2.83 -19.96
N LEU A 263 4.88 -1.88 -19.11
CA LEU A 263 5.12 -1.97 -17.67
C LEU A 263 4.35 -3.14 -17.03
N THR A 264 3.12 -3.36 -17.46
CA THR A 264 2.34 -4.52 -16.98
C THR A 264 2.98 -5.84 -17.42
N ALA A 265 3.44 -5.92 -18.67
CA ALA A 265 4.15 -7.09 -19.19
C ALA A 265 5.48 -7.35 -18.47
N LEU A 266 6.16 -6.29 -18.00
CA LEU A 266 7.38 -6.39 -17.19
C LEU A 266 7.13 -7.04 -15.82
N VAL A 267 6.03 -6.69 -15.16
CA VAL A 267 5.67 -7.23 -13.83
C VAL A 267 5.14 -8.66 -13.90
N LYS A 268 4.41 -8.99 -14.96
CA LYS A 268 3.64 -10.23 -15.11
C LYS A 268 4.42 -11.52 -14.83
N PRO A 269 5.66 -11.72 -15.32
CA PRO A 269 6.43 -12.93 -15.03
C PRO A 269 6.72 -13.16 -13.54
N SER A 270 6.85 -12.08 -12.78
CA SER A 270 7.18 -12.10 -11.35
C SER A 270 5.95 -12.07 -10.43
N ALA A 271 4.73 -12.10 -10.97
CA ALA A 271 3.51 -11.94 -10.18
C ALA A 271 3.34 -12.99 -9.05
N ASN A 272 3.73 -14.25 -9.31
CA ASN A 272 3.66 -15.32 -8.31
C ASN A 272 4.72 -15.13 -7.22
N ASP A 273 5.94 -14.74 -7.59
CA ASP A 273 7.02 -14.49 -6.64
C ASP A 273 6.64 -13.31 -5.73
N ILE A 274 6.15 -12.21 -6.33
CA ILE A 274 5.64 -11.05 -5.59
C ILE A 274 4.51 -11.45 -4.63
N TYR A 275 3.58 -12.30 -5.06
CA TYR A 275 2.50 -12.77 -4.19
C TYR A 275 3.04 -13.57 -2.99
N THR A 276 4.01 -14.46 -3.21
CA THR A 276 4.68 -15.23 -2.15
C THR A 276 5.45 -14.33 -1.19
N ASP A 277 6.16 -13.34 -1.72
CA ASP A 277 6.89 -12.34 -0.94
C ASP A 277 5.97 -11.53 -0.03
N LEU A 278 4.78 -11.15 -0.51
CA LEU A 278 3.77 -10.47 0.32
C LEU A 278 3.28 -11.34 1.48
N GLN A 279 3.12 -12.64 1.27
CA GLN A 279 2.74 -13.56 2.36
C GLN A 279 3.87 -13.65 3.40
N THR A 280 5.10 -13.82 2.95
CA THR A 280 6.28 -13.86 3.83
C THR A 280 6.46 -12.54 4.59
N LEU A 281 6.29 -11.41 3.91
CA LEU A 281 6.35 -10.08 4.52
C LEU A 281 5.25 -9.88 5.58
N GLY A 282 4.05 -10.41 5.33
CA GLY A 282 2.95 -10.43 6.32
C GLY A 282 3.30 -11.23 7.57
N ILE A 283 3.97 -12.38 7.43
CA ILE A 283 4.44 -13.19 8.57
C ILE A 283 5.50 -12.40 9.36
N ILE A 284 6.45 -11.77 8.69
CA ILE A 284 7.48 -10.95 9.35
C ILE A 284 6.83 -9.77 10.08
N ASP A 285 5.90 -9.05 9.46
CA ASP A 285 5.19 -7.93 10.08
C ASP A 285 4.38 -8.40 11.31
N LEU A 286 3.75 -9.57 11.26
CA LEU A 286 3.08 -10.16 12.42
C LEU A 286 4.05 -10.42 13.58
N CYS A 287 5.29 -10.86 13.32
CA CYS A 287 6.31 -11.02 14.33
C CYS A 287 6.65 -9.67 15.00
N PHE A 288 6.78 -8.61 14.22
CA PHE A 288 6.98 -7.25 14.74
C PHE A 288 5.75 -6.70 15.47
N ALA A 289 4.55 -7.02 15.02
CA ALA A 289 3.30 -6.66 15.71
C ALA A 289 3.24 -7.33 17.10
N LYS A 290 3.59 -8.62 17.19
CA LYS A 290 3.70 -9.35 18.48
C LYS A 290 4.76 -8.70 19.38
N ALA A 291 5.92 -8.31 18.85
CA ALA A 291 6.98 -7.63 19.61
C ALA A 291 6.54 -6.25 20.14
N LYS A 292 5.83 -5.46 19.32
CA LYS A 292 5.26 -4.17 19.75
C LYS A 292 4.21 -4.35 20.85
N LEU A 293 3.34 -5.35 20.72
CA LEU A 293 2.35 -5.68 21.74
C LEU A 293 3.01 -6.17 23.02
N ALA A 294 4.05 -7.01 22.94
CA ALA A 294 4.83 -7.46 24.10
C ALA A 294 5.44 -6.28 24.86
N LYS A 295 6.00 -5.30 24.15
CA LYS A 295 6.52 -4.07 24.76
C LYS A 295 5.42 -3.26 25.45
N GLU A 296 4.24 -3.08 24.83
CA GLU A 296 3.08 -2.39 25.42
C GLU A 296 2.65 -3.07 26.73
N MET A 297 2.56 -4.39 26.71
CA MET A 297 2.15 -5.21 27.85
C MET A 297 3.27 -5.40 28.90
N LYS A 298 4.51 -4.97 28.61
CA LYS A 298 5.71 -5.29 29.41
C LYS A 298 5.85 -6.80 29.62
N ALA A 299 5.54 -7.57 28.59
CA ALA A 299 5.62 -9.01 28.58
C ALA A 299 7.06 -9.49 28.46
N VAL A 300 7.30 -10.74 28.85
CA VAL A 300 8.58 -11.43 28.68
C VAL A 300 8.34 -12.76 27.97
N CYS A 301 9.33 -13.23 27.20
CA CYS A 301 9.23 -14.53 26.54
C CYS A 301 9.16 -15.66 27.58
N PRO A 302 8.11 -16.49 27.59
CA PRO A 302 8.00 -17.59 28.53
C PRO A 302 8.99 -18.71 28.16
N LYS A 303 9.52 -19.41 29.18
CA LYS A 303 10.24 -20.67 28.98
C LYS A 303 9.23 -21.80 29.00
N THR A 304 9.17 -22.55 27.93
CA THR A 304 8.29 -23.71 27.77
C THR A 304 8.90 -24.96 28.35
N ASN A 305 8.09 -25.93 28.76
CA ASN A 305 8.54 -27.24 29.23
C ASN A 305 7.55 -28.33 28.84
N ALA A 306 8.01 -29.57 28.73
CA ALA A 306 7.20 -30.75 28.43
C ALA A 306 6.80 -31.52 29.72
N GLU A 307 7.10 -31.00 30.89
CA GLU A 307 6.99 -31.70 32.19
C GLU A 307 5.66 -31.37 32.91
N GLY A 308 4.78 -30.60 32.28
CA GLY A 308 3.49 -30.20 32.87
C GLY A 308 3.63 -29.24 34.06
N ARG A 309 4.78 -28.53 34.19
CA ARG A 309 5.02 -27.54 35.25
C ARG A 309 4.59 -26.14 34.82
N ILE A 310 3.88 -25.43 35.68
CA ILE A 310 3.54 -24.02 35.52
C ILE A 310 4.24 -23.24 36.63
N LYS A 311 5.00 -22.20 36.25
CA LYS A 311 5.61 -21.23 37.17
C LYS A 311 5.46 -19.84 36.58
N ILE A 312 4.56 -19.05 37.12
CA ILE A 312 4.34 -17.65 36.76
C ILE A 312 4.80 -16.80 37.89
N VAL A 313 5.71 -15.86 37.63
CA VAL A 313 6.24 -14.93 38.60
C VAL A 313 5.79 -13.52 38.26
N ARG A 314 5.09 -12.84 39.17
CA ARG A 314 4.52 -11.50 39.00
C ARG A 314 3.65 -11.39 37.74
N GLY A 315 2.86 -12.44 37.49
CA GLY A 315 1.93 -12.47 36.35
C GLY A 315 0.91 -11.34 36.42
N ARG A 316 0.64 -10.67 35.29
CA ARG A 316 -0.36 -9.60 35.16
C ARG A 316 -1.36 -9.97 34.14
N HIS A 317 -2.63 -9.69 34.41
CA HIS A 317 -3.70 -9.91 33.43
C HIS A 317 -3.61 -8.85 32.31
N PRO A 318 -3.48 -9.25 31.02
CA PRO A 318 -3.18 -8.34 29.90
C PRO A 318 -4.28 -7.35 29.55
N LEU A 319 -5.52 -7.59 30.02
CA LEU A 319 -6.66 -6.71 29.80
C LEU A 319 -6.96 -5.75 30.96
N ILE A 320 -6.26 -5.92 32.11
CA ILE A 320 -6.37 -5.00 33.24
C ILE A 320 -5.30 -3.92 33.08
N PRO A 321 -5.65 -2.62 33.23
CA PRO A 321 -4.69 -1.55 33.12
C PRO A 321 -3.49 -1.71 34.06
N ASN A 322 -2.29 -1.40 33.59
CA ASN A 322 -1.03 -1.57 34.33
C ASN A 322 -0.98 -0.85 35.70
N TYR A 323 -1.78 0.21 35.88
CA TYR A 323 -1.85 0.96 37.14
C TYR A 323 -2.80 0.34 38.17
N SER A 324 -3.65 -0.59 37.79
CA SER A 324 -4.65 -1.23 38.66
C SER A 324 -4.43 -2.73 38.84
N VAL A 325 -3.68 -3.38 37.93
CA VAL A 325 -3.45 -4.81 37.97
C VAL A 325 -2.54 -5.18 39.15
N VAL A 326 -2.96 -6.16 39.92
CA VAL A 326 -2.14 -6.73 41.03
C VAL A 326 -1.37 -7.95 40.50
N PRO A 327 -0.03 -7.93 40.48
CA PRO A 327 0.76 -9.08 40.04
C PRO A 327 0.58 -10.27 40.99
N ILE A 328 0.47 -11.48 40.44
CA ILE A 328 0.32 -12.71 41.22
C ILE A 328 1.43 -13.70 40.87
N ASP A 329 1.81 -14.53 41.84
CA ASP A 329 2.71 -15.65 41.67
C ASP A 329 1.90 -16.95 41.73
N ILE A 330 2.06 -17.78 40.67
CA ILE A 330 1.36 -19.08 40.56
C ILE A 330 2.39 -20.16 40.25
N ARG A 331 2.30 -21.31 40.93
CA ARG A 331 3.07 -22.51 40.64
C ARG A 331 2.16 -23.74 40.66
N LEU A 332 2.44 -24.70 39.81
CA LEU A 332 1.73 -25.98 39.74
C LEU A 332 2.65 -27.02 39.10
N GLY A 333 2.51 -28.29 39.51
CA GLY A 333 3.26 -29.40 38.90
C GLY A 333 4.65 -29.62 39.47
N THR A 334 5.02 -28.95 40.57
CA THR A 334 6.27 -29.19 41.33
C THR A 334 5.99 -29.86 42.69
N ASP A 335 5.46 -29.10 43.63
CA ASP A 335 5.19 -29.56 45.01
C ASP A 335 3.75 -30.09 45.13
N PHE A 336 2.86 -29.64 44.27
CA PHE A 336 1.45 -30.04 44.21
C PHE A 336 0.95 -30.00 42.77
N THR A 337 -0.08 -30.82 42.50
CA THR A 337 -0.71 -30.96 41.15
C THR A 337 -2.09 -30.35 41.05
N THR A 338 -2.62 -29.87 42.18
CA THR A 338 -3.95 -29.26 42.24
C THR A 338 -3.90 -27.95 43.00
N LEU A 339 -4.43 -26.90 42.42
CA LEU A 339 -4.59 -25.57 43.02
C LEU A 339 -6.10 -25.30 43.17
N ILE A 340 -6.55 -25.10 44.43
CA ILE A 340 -7.94 -24.70 44.71
C ILE A 340 -7.96 -23.23 45.06
N VAL A 341 -8.72 -22.44 44.26
CA VAL A 341 -8.91 -21.01 44.49
C VAL A 341 -10.30 -20.81 45.09
N THR A 342 -10.39 -20.19 46.27
CA THR A 342 -11.66 -19.90 46.94
C THR A 342 -11.77 -18.39 47.17
N GLY A 343 -13.02 -17.88 47.12
CA GLY A 343 -13.28 -16.47 47.39
C GLY A 343 -14.78 -16.16 47.31
N PRO A 344 -15.25 -14.99 47.77
CA PRO A 344 -16.63 -14.58 47.59
C PRO A 344 -16.91 -14.38 46.10
N ASN A 345 -18.11 -14.80 45.64
CA ASN A 345 -18.55 -14.71 44.23
C ASN A 345 -18.58 -13.30 43.65
N THR A 346 -18.39 -12.27 44.46
CA THR A 346 -18.25 -10.87 44.05
C THR A 346 -16.84 -10.51 43.54
N LEU A 347 -15.83 -11.31 43.84
CA LEU A 347 -14.53 -11.28 43.14
C LEU A 347 -14.68 -12.22 41.96
N SER A 348 -14.94 -11.69 40.78
CA SER A 348 -15.03 -12.50 39.57
C SER A 348 -13.69 -13.20 39.32
N LEU A 349 -13.62 -14.48 39.70
CA LEU A 349 -12.51 -15.40 39.40
C LEU A 349 -12.29 -15.57 37.88
N ILE A 350 -13.12 -14.92 37.08
CA ILE A 350 -13.04 -14.86 35.61
C ILE A 350 -11.83 -14.04 35.12
N HIS A 351 -11.18 -13.26 36.01
CA HIS A 351 -10.07 -12.37 35.64
C HIS A 351 -8.71 -12.81 36.23
N ILE A 352 -8.58 -14.06 36.67
CA ILE A 352 -7.31 -14.61 37.11
C ILE A 352 -6.75 -15.60 36.11
#